data_74e49b0c0881111496c94ce25bc01cf3
#
_entry.id   74e49b0c0881111496c94ce25bc01cf3
#
_cell.length_a   1.000
_cell.length_b   1.000
_cell.length_c   1.000
_cell.angle_alpha   90.00
_cell.angle_beta   90.00
_cell.angle_gamma   90.00
#
_symmetry.space_group_name_H-M   'P 1'
#
loop_
_entity.id
_entity.type
_entity.pdbx_description
1 polymer ?
#
loop_
_entity_poly.entity_id
_entity_poly.type
_entity_poly.pdbx_seq_one_letter_code
_entity_poly.pdbx_strand_id
1 'polypeptide(L)'
;GYLGISGMSITSDIAAAQPVETPYGVYISEIVSGGPAANAGLRQGDIIVGFDGNLIETMEDLRDYISERPAGTVVSVKYMRLSNDAYVEGTCEVTLTSKP
;
A
#
# COMPACT_ATOMS: atom_id res chain seq x y z
N GLY A 1 -3.74 -14.11 -1.08
CA GLY A 1 -4.08 -13.35 0.12
C GLY A 1 -4.95 -12.14 -0.17
N TYR A 2 -5.26 -11.43 0.86
CA TYR A 2 -6.13 -10.25 0.79
C TYR A 2 -5.56 -9.16 1.69
N LEU A 3 -5.44 -7.95 1.17
CA LEU A 3 -4.85 -6.84 1.89
C LEU A 3 -5.90 -5.90 2.51
N GLY A 4 -7.07 -5.79 1.89
CA GLY A 4 -8.16 -4.96 2.42
C GLY A 4 -8.02 -3.48 2.11
N ILE A 5 -7.59 -3.14 0.90
CA ILE A 5 -7.52 -1.77 0.44
C ILE A 5 -8.11 -1.64 -0.95
N SER A 6 -8.54 -0.43 -1.27
CA SER A 6 -8.78 0.00 -2.64
C SER A 6 -7.72 1.03 -2.95
N GLY A 7 -7.03 0.86 -4.06
CA GLY A 7 -5.94 1.74 -4.41
C GLY A 7 -5.89 2.02 -5.90
N MET A 8 -5.05 2.99 -6.25
CA MET A 8 -4.80 3.32 -7.65
C MET A 8 -3.31 3.54 -7.83
N SER A 9 -2.82 3.20 -9.01
CA SER A 9 -1.43 3.45 -9.36
C SER A 9 -1.16 4.96 -9.39
N ILE A 10 0.01 5.37 -8.90
CA ILE A 10 0.42 6.77 -8.99
C ILE A 10 0.66 7.08 -10.46
N THR A 11 0.00 8.10 -10.96
CA THR A 11 0.19 8.61 -12.33
C THR A 11 0.82 9.99 -12.27
N SER A 12 1.22 10.51 -13.43
CA SER A 12 1.75 11.87 -13.52
C SER A 12 0.76 12.91 -12.98
N ASP A 13 -0.53 12.70 -13.21
CA ASP A 13 -1.58 13.60 -12.74
C ASP A 13 -1.69 13.59 -11.22
N ILE A 14 -1.62 12.40 -10.62
CA ILE A 14 -1.66 12.27 -9.15
C ILE A 14 -0.39 12.86 -8.54
N ALA A 15 0.77 12.60 -9.12
CA ALA A 15 2.04 13.13 -8.64
C ALA A 15 2.07 14.65 -8.72
N ALA A 16 1.44 15.24 -9.73
CA ALA A 16 1.35 16.69 -9.86
C ALA A 16 0.37 17.31 -8.85
N ALA A 17 -0.68 16.59 -8.50
CA ALA A 17 -1.72 17.07 -7.58
C ALA A 17 -1.35 16.94 -6.12
N GLN A 18 -0.44 16.03 -5.78
CA GLN A 18 -0.01 15.73 -4.42
C GLN A 18 1.48 15.99 -4.27
N PRO A 19 1.95 16.40 -3.07
CA PRO A 19 3.39 16.61 -2.85
C PRO A 19 4.14 15.29 -2.71
N VAL A 20 4.09 14.46 -3.75
CA VAL A 20 4.69 13.14 -3.77
C VAL A 20 6.09 13.21 -4.37
N GLU A 21 7.10 12.80 -3.61
CA GLU A 21 8.48 12.76 -4.09
C GLU A 21 8.71 11.54 -4.98
N THR A 22 7.92 10.50 -4.79
CA THR A 22 8.06 9.23 -5.49
C THR A 22 6.99 9.15 -6.59
N PRO A 23 7.38 9.10 -7.88
CA PRO A 23 6.41 9.10 -8.98
C PRO A 23 5.84 7.71 -9.28
N TYR A 24 5.89 6.79 -8.33
CA TYR A 24 5.38 5.42 -8.47
C TYR A 24 4.78 4.95 -7.15
N GLY A 25 4.05 3.84 -7.21
CA GLY A 25 3.45 3.22 -6.05
C GLY A 25 1.94 3.17 -6.14
N VAL A 26 1.32 2.74 -5.05
CA VAL A 26 -0.13 2.59 -4.97
C VAL A 26 -0.68 3.54 -3.91
N TYR A 27 -1.49 4.49 -4.34
CA TYR A 27 -2.18 5.40 -3.45
C TYR A 27 -3.40 4.70 -2.88
N ILE A 28 -3.51 4.67 -1.54
CA ILE A 28 -4.65 4.05 -0.87
C ILE A 28 -5.82 5.03 -0.87
N SER A 29 -6.81 4.78 -1.73
CA SER A 29 -8.01 5.61 -1.81
C SER A 29 -9.04 5.23 -0.75
N GLU A 30 -9.12 3.95 -0.39
CA GLU A 30 -9.98 3.46 0.66
C GLU A 30 -9.31 2.30 1.38
N ILE A 31 -9.62 2.14 2.66
CA ILE A 31 -9.12 1.03 3.45
C ILE A 31 -10.30 0.36 4.15
N VAL A 32 -10.30 -0.98 4.13
CA VAL A 32 -11.36 -1.76 4.76
C VAL A 32 -11.14 -1.78 6.27
N SER A 33 -12.09 -1.28 7.02
CA SER A 33 -12.05 -1.27 8.48
C SER A 33 -11.98 -2.71 9.00
N GLY A 34 -11.00 -2.99 9.87
CA GLY A 34 -10.78 -4.32 10.41
C GLY A 34 -10.05 -5.27 9.47
N GLY A 35 -9.68 -4.83 8.26
CA GLY A 35 -8.91 -5.63 7.33
C GLY A 35 -7.42 -5.68 7.66
N PRO A 36 -6.65 -6.50 6.94
CA PRO A 36 -5.21 -6.68 7.22
C PRO A 36 -4.42 -5.37 7.20
N ALA A 37 -4.64 -4.52 6.21
CA ALA A 37 -3.92 -3.24 6.10
C ALA A 37 -4.27 -2.31 7.26
N ALA A 38 -5.56 -2.20 7.60
CA ALA A 38 -6.00 -1.36 8.70
C ALA A 38 -5.42 -1.84 10.03
N ASN A 39 -5.39 -3.15 10.25
CA ASN A 39 -4.82 -3.75 11.47
C ASN A 39 -3.32 -3.52 11.56
N ALA A 40 -2.64 -3.39 10.43
CA ALA A 40 -1.20 -3.12 10.38
C ALA A 40 -0.85 -1.65 10.58
N GLY A 41 -1.85 -0.77 10.58
CA GLY A 41 -1.63 0.67 10.76
C GLY A 41 -1.59 1.48 9.48
N LEU A 42 -1.87 0.89 8.35
CA LEU A 42 -2.00 1.62 7.09
C LEU A 42 -3.27 2.47 7.12
N ARG A 43 -3.24 3.59 6.42
CA ARG A 43 -4.34 4.57 6.39
C ARG A 43 -4.63 5.04 4.98
N GLN A 44 -5.84 5.56 4.80
CA GLN A 44 -6.21 6.24 3.57
C GLN A 44 -5.23 7.39 3.32
N GLY A 45 -4.76 7.50 2.09
CA GLY A 45 -3.77 8.50 1.73
C GLY A 45 -2.33 8.04 1.77
N ASP A 46 -2.05 6.87 2.35
CA ASP A 46 -0.71 6.29 2.30
C ASP A 46 -0.41 5.79 0.89
N ILE A 47 0.87 5.77 0.54
CA ILE A 47 1.33 5.29 -0.76
C ILE A 47 2.20 4.06 -0.52
N ILE A 48 1.77 2.92 -1.04
CA ILE A 48 2.54 1.68 -0.93
C ILE A 48 3.60 1.66 -2.01
N VAL A 49 4.87 1.58 -1.61
CA VAL A 49 6.00 1.59 -2.54
C VAL A 49 6.80 0.29 -2.50
N GLY A 50 6.55 -0.59 -1.53
CA GLY A 50 7.23 -1.87 -1.43
C GLY A 50 6.35 -2.92 -0.77
N PHE A 51 6.53 -4.17 -1.18
CA PHE A 51 5.79 -5.30 -0.66
C PHE A 51 6.72 -6.50 -0.59
N ASP A 52 6.96 -6.98 0.63
CA ASP A 52 7.81 -8.15 0.90
C ASP A 52 9.20 -8.02 0.25
N GLY A 53 9.77 -6.82 0.31
CA GLY A 53 11.08 -6.54 -0.27
C GLY A 53 11.08 -6.25 -1.76
N ASN A 54 9.92 -6.26 -2.40
CA ASN A 54 9.78 -5.99 -3.84
C ASN A 54 9.27 -4.58 -4.08
N LEU A 55 9.80 -3.91 -5.07
CA LEU A 55 9.35 -2.59 -5.48
C LEU A 55 7.95 -2.66 -6.07
N ILE A 56 7.06 -1.80 -5.60
CA ILE A 56 5.69 -1.70 -6.12
C ILE A 56 5.57 -0.40 -6.90
N GLU A 57 5.32 -0.52 -8.18
CA GLU A 57 5.16 0.63 -9.06
C GLU A 57 3.69 0.87 -9.42
N THR A 58 2.90 -0.20 -9.51
CA THR A 58 1.50 -0.11 -9.91
C THR A 58 0.61 -0.95 -9.00
N MET A 59 -0.70 -0.70 -9.07
CA MET A 59 -1.68 -1.52 -8.34
C MET A 59 -1.67 -2.97 -8.85
N GLU A 60 -1.39 -3.18 -10.13
CA GLU A 60 -1.28 -4.53 -10.70
C GLU A 60 -0.14 -5.30 -10.07
N ASP A 61 1.02 -4.66 -9.89
CA ASP A 61 2.16 -5.28 -9.21
C ASP A 61 1.79 -5.73 -7.80
N LEU A 62 1.15 -4.84 -7.05
CA LEU A 62 0.73 -5.14 -5.69
C LEU A 62 -0.27 -6.30 -5.66
N ARG A 63 -1.23 -6.27 -6.57
CA ARG A 63 -2.25 -7.31 -6.66
C ARG A 63 -1.63 -8.67 -6.98
N ASP A 64 -0.68 -8.71 -7.90
CA ASP A 64 0.01 -9.93 -8.27
C ASP A 64 0.78 -10.52 -7.09
N TYR A 65 1.52 -9.69 -6.37
CA TYR A 65 2.26 -10.16 -5.19
C TYR A 65 1.32 -10.66 -4.09
N ILE A 66 0.21 -9.98 -3.87
CA ILE A 66 -0.78 -10.41 -2.88
C ILE A 66 -1.37 -11.76 -3.27
N SER A 67 -1.72 -11.94 -4.55
CA SER A 67 -2.35 -13.17 -5.03
C SER A 67 -1.43 -14.38 -4.95
N GLU A 68 -0.11 -14.16 -5.00
CA GLU A 68 0.88 -15.24 -4.86
C GLU A 68 1.07 -15.70 -3.42
N ARG A 69 0.56 -14.96 -2.45
CA ARG A 69 0.74 -15.28 -1.04
C ARG A 69 -0.53 -15.89 -0.46
N PRO A 70 -0.43 -17.00 0.27
CA PRO A 70 -1.61 -17.58 0.93
C PRO A 70 -2.05 -16.72 2.11
N ALA A 71 -3.30 -16.91 2.53
CA ALA A 71 -3.81 -16.28 3.74
C ALA A 71 -2.97 -16.70 4.94
N GLY A 72 -2.72 -15.78 5.86
CA GLY A 72 -1.88 -16.03 7.02
C GLY A 72 -0.42 -15.68 6.83
N THR A 73 0.00 -15.32 5.61
CA THR A 73 1.37 -14.90 5.35
C THR A 73 1.61 -13.51 5.91
N VAL A 74 2.71 -13.34 6.64
CA VAL A 74 3.13 -12.03 7.14
C VAL A 74 4.13 -11.44 6.16
N VAL A 75 3.85 -10.23 5.69
CA VAL A 75 4.70 -9.54 4.72
C VAL A 75 5.05 -8.15 5.22
N SER A 76 6.23 -7.65 4.85
CA SER A 76 6.62 -6.27 5.13
C SER A 76 6.10 -5.38 4.01
N VAL A 77 5.46 -4.27 4.40
CA VAL A 77 4.96 -3.28 3.46
C VAL A 77 5.67 -1.96 3.72
N LYS A 78 6.30 -1.43 2.68
CA LYS A 78 6.93 -0.12 2.75
C LYS A 78 5.95 0.91 2.18
N TYR A 79 5.75 1.98 2.90
CA TYR A 79 4.80 3.01 2.51
C TYR A 79 5.35 4.40 2.76
N MET A 80 4.77 5.37 2.06
CA MET A 80 5.03 6.79 2.29
C MET A 80 3.77 7.42 2.88
N ARG A 81 3.94 8.19 3.93
CA ARG A 81 2.82 8.86 4.62
C ARG A 81 3.08 10.35 4.68
N LEU A 82 2.07 11.14 4.36
CA LEU A 82 2.16 12.58 4.44
C LEU A 82 2.16 13.02 5.91
N SER A 83 3.19 13.74 6.30
CA SER A 83 3.34 14.29 7.65
C SER A 83 3.96 15.68 7.55
N ASN A 84 3.28 16.71 8.09
CA ASN A 84 3.77 18.09 8.08
C ASN A 84 4.20 18.56 6.68
N ASP A 85 3.35 18.31 5.68
CA ASP A 85 3.57 18.67 4.28
C ASP A 85 4.73 17.94 3.59
N ALA A 86 5.25 16.87 4.21
CA ALA A 86 6.30 16.04 3.62
C ALA A 86 5.93 14.57 3.76
N TYR A 87 6.30 13.75 2.78
CA TYR A 87 6.11 12.32 2.87
C TYR A 87 7.25 11.69 3.65
N VAL A 88 6.90 10.83 4.59
CA VAL A 88 7.86 10.10 5.43
C VAL A 88 7.72 8.62 5.11
N GLU A 89 8.85 7.96 4.88
CA GLU A 89 8.86 6.52 4.65
C GLU A 89 8.61 5.76 5.95
N GLY A 90 7.75 4.74 5.87
CA GLY A 90 7.48 3.85 6.99
C GLY A 90 7.44 2.41 6.51
N THR A 91 7.54 1.48 7.44
CA THR A 91 7.44 0.06 7.17
C THR A 91 6.52 -0.57 8.22
N CYS A 92 5.66 -1.47 7.79
CA CYS A 92 4.81 -2.21 8.71
C CYS A 92 4.71 -3.67 8.26
N GLU A 93 4.31 -4.53 9.18
CA GLU A 93 4.06 -5.93 8.88
C GLU A 93 2.57 -6.15 8.77
N VAL A 94 2.15 -6.81 7.69
CA VAL A 94 0.75 -7.09 7.41
C VAL A 94 0.57 -8.60 7.36
N THR A 95 -0.42 -9.11 8.10
CA THR A 95 -0.81 -10.52 7.99
C THR A 95 -1.96 -10.61 7.01
N LEU A 96 -1.71 -11.20 5.86
CA LEU A 96 -2.72 -11.36 4.82
C LEU A 96 -3.82 -12.31 5.27
N THR A 97 -5.04 -12.07 4.81
CA THR A 97 -6.20 -12.91 5.15
C THR A 97 -6.81 -13.46 3.87
N SER A 98 -7.81 -14.34 4.03
CA SER A 98 -8.61 -14.78 2.92
C SER A 98 -9.54 -13.66 2.49
N LYS A 99 -9.77 -13.55 1.18
CA LYS A 99 -10.73 -12.58 0.65
C LYS A 99 -12.12 -12.92 1.17
N PRO A 100 -12.83 -11.93 1.74
CA PRO A 100 -14.18 -12.18 2.23
C PRO A 100 -15.18 -12.45 1.13
#